data_6ef3356bafcda7c778a5f019a03bb42a
#
_entry.id   6ef3356bafcda7c778a5f019a03bb42a
#
_cell.length_a   1.000
_cell.length_b   1.000
_cell.length_c   1.000
_cell.angle_alpha   90.00
_cell.angle_beta   90.00
_cell.angle_gamma   90.00
#
_symmetry.space_group_name_H-M   'P 1'
#
loop_
_entity.id
_entity.type
_entity.pdbx_description
1 polymer ?
#
loop_
_entity_poly.entity_id
_entity_poly.type
_entity_poly.pdbx_seq_one_letter_code
_entity_poly.pdbx_strand_id
1 'polypeptide(L)'
;MNKYMIIMALMFMTVTSVLTACGPDDEPIIETPVTPVPNPEEPGDNDNSGSDNNGNDNGNNDNENNGGENEISRTITIRVGDRNFAATLEDNATARAFAALLPMTVTMNEMNGNEKYHYLSENLPTDNYRPGTIRNGDLMLYGSNCVVLFYETFSSSYSYTRIGRLDNPSGLASALGRGNVSVTFEINKTDN
;
A
#
# COMPACT_ATOMS: atom_id res chain seq x y z
N MET A 1 27.69 50.11 5.81
CA MET A 1 28.18 49.18 4.76
C MET A 1 28.74 47.97 5.46
N ASN A 2 28.03 46.84 5.40
CA ASN A 2 28.26 45.64 6.21
C ASN A 2 29.44 44.83 5.68
N LYS A 3 30.37 44.52 6.56
CA LYS A 3 31.61 43.78 6.32
C LYS A 3 31.42 42.31 5.92
N TYR A 4 30.19 41.83 5.78
CA TYR A 4 29.86 40.42 5.46
C TYR A 4 29.58 40.14 3.98
N MET A 5 29.69 41.17 3.11
CA MET A 5 29.37 41.01 1.68
C MET A 5 30.57 40.75 0.77
N ILE A 6 31.76 40.58 1.34
CA ILE A 6 33.02 40.40 0.57
C ILE A 6 33.54 38.96 0.59
N ILE A 7 32.98 38.02 1.39
CA ILE A 7 33.48 36.66 1.54
C ILE A 7 32.77 35.65 0.62
N MET A 8 31.72 36.00 -0.08
CA MET A 8 30.95 35.10 -0.98
C MET A 8 31.38 35.11 -2.45
N ALA A 9 32.48 35.76 -2.82
CA ALA A 9 32.89 35.93 -4.22
C ALA A 9 34.16 35.18 -4.64
N LEU A 10 34.66 34.22 -3.84
CA LEU A 10 35.95 33.54 -4.13
C LEU A 10 35.92 32.04 -3.96
N MET A 11 34.85 31.36 -4.40
CA MET A 11 34.85 29.90 -4.49
C MET A 11 34.16 29.40 -5.76
N PHE A 12 34.52 29.97 -6.90
CA PHE A 12 34.21 29.41 -8.21
C PHE A 12 35.52 29.26 -8.97
N MET A 13 36.21 28.17 -8.80
CA MET A 13 37.22 27.72 -9.77
C MET A 13 37.42 26.21 -9.72
N THR A 14 37.13 25.63 -10.87
CA THR A 14 37.75 24.44 -11.47
C THR A 14 37.37 23.07 -10.94
N VAL A 15 36.41 22.46 -11.63
CA VAL A 15 36.47 21.01 -11.91
C VAL A 15 36.52 20.85 -13.43
N THR A 16 37.72 20.57 -13.93
CA THR A 16 37.94 20.16 -15.30
C THR A 16 37.48 18.73 -15.49
N SER A 17 36.52 18.55 -16.39
CA SER A 17 36.03 17.25 -16.85
C SER A 17 37.10 16.53 -17.65
N VAL A 18 37.49 15.36 -17.21
CA VAL A 18 38.24 14.38 -18.04
C VAL A 18 37.21 13.47 -18.69
N LEU A 19 36.96 13.68 -19.97
CA LEU A 19 36.22 12.75 -20.83
C LEU A 19 37.18 11.60 -21.19
N THR A 20 36.96 10.43 -20.57
CA THR A 20 37.55 9.19 -21.06
C THR A 20 36.50 8.49 -21.91
N ALA A 21 36.69 8.57 -23.22
CA ALA A 21 35.96 7.74 -24.17
C ALA A 21 36.52 6.33 -24.08
N CYS A 22 35.70 5.35 -23.70
CA CYS A 22 35.97 3.95 -23.93
C CYS A 22 34.96 3.44 -24.95
N GLY A 23 35.47 2.88 -26.05
CA GLY A 23 34.72 2.39 -27.18
C GLY A 23 33.98 1.08 -26.92
N PRO A 24 33.23 0.60 -27.91
CA PRO A 24 32.37 -0.56 -27.73
C PRO A 24 33.19 -1.85 -27.83
N ASP A 25 33.18 -2.64 -26.75
CA ASP A 25 33.55 -4.03 -26.80
C ASP A 25 32.29 -4.88 -26.97
N ASP A 26 32.19 -5.46 -28.16
CA ASP A 26 31.26 -6.52 -28.49
C ASP A 26 31.66 -7.78 -27.70
N GLU A 27 30.92 -8.12 -26.66
CA GLU A 27 30.94 -9.47 -26.11
C GLU A 27 29.65 -10.22 -26.51
N PRO A 28 29.77 -11.47 -26.99
CA PRO A 28 28.61 -12.24 -27.46
C PRO A 28 27.76 -12.70 -26.28
N ILE A 29 26.47 -12.40 -26.36
CA ILE A 29 25.44 -12.92 -25.44
C ILE A 29 25.38 -14.44 -25.63
N ILE A 30 25.82 -15.18 -24.61
CA ILE A 30 25.57 -16.62 -24.50
C ILE A 30 24.13 -16.79 -24.03
N GLU A 31 23.27 -17.12 -24.97
CA GLU A 31 21.92 -17.60 -24.65
C GLU A 31 22.03 -18.97 -23.99
N THR A 32 21.74 -19.05 -22.68
CA THR A 32 21.51 -20.33 -22.03
C THR A 32 20.10 -20.81 -22.33
N PRO A 33 19.90 -22.04 -22.79
CA PRO A 33 18.57 -22.54 -23.10
C PRO A 33 17.76 -22.73 -21.82
N VAL A 34 16.62 -22.04 -21.77
CA VAL A 34 15.59 -22.24 -20.74
C VAL A 34 14.94 -23.61 -20.97
N THR A 35 15.19 -24.53 -20.06
CA THR A 35 14.46 -25.80 -19.99
C THR A 35 13.02 -25.53 -19.58
N PRO A 36 12.01 -26.08 -20.29
CA PRO A 36 10.62 -25.92 -19.89
C PRO A 36 10.33 -26.74 -18.63
N VAL A 37 9.77 -26.07 -17.62
CA VAL A 37 9.23 -26.70 -16.42
C VAL A 37 7.95 -27.45 -16.80
N PRO A 38 7.78 -28.74 -16.42
CA PRO A 38 6.59 -29.49 -16.76
C PRO A 38 5.37 -29.00 -15.98
N ASN A 39 4.27 -28.82 -16.72
CA ASN A 39 2.94 -28.53 -16.24
C ASN A 39 2.44 -29.73 -15.39
N PRO A 40 1.91 -29.51 -14.15
CA PRO A 40 1.21 -30.55 -13.45
C PRO A 40 -0.18 -30.76 -14.04
N GLU A 41 -0.43 -32.01 -14.43
CA GLU A 41 -1.65 -32.54 -15.01
C GLU A 41 -2.85 -32.37 -14.04
N GLU A 42 -4.01 -32.04 -14.64
CA GLU A 42 -5.32 -32.10 -13.99
C GLU A 42 -5.65 -33.54 -13.64
N PRO A 43 -6.29 -33.82 -12.49
CA PRO A 43 -7.01 -35.08 -12.30
C PRO A 43 -8.49 -34.94 -12.67
N GLY A 44 -8.89 -35.82 -13.52
CA GLY A 44 -10.13 -36.05 -14.18
C GLY A 44 -11.41 -36.04 -13.37
N ASP A 45 -12.44 -35.80 -14.14
CA ASP A 45 -13.85 -35.95 -13.87
C ASP A 45 -14.19 -37.27 -13.17
N ASN A 46 -15.03 -37.18 -12.15
CA ASN A 46 -15.80 -38.31 -11.71
C ASN A 46 -17.26 -37.91 -11.49
N ASP A 47 -18.05 -38.18 -12.53
CA ASP A 47 -19.50 -38.24 -12.48
C ASP A 47 -19.95 -39.24 -11.42
N ASN A 48 -20.82 -38.86 -10.52
CA ASN A 48 -21.77 -39.80 -9.94
C ASN A 48 -23.13 -39.13 -9.68
N SER A 49 -24.05 -39.51 -10.52
CA SER A 49 -25.52 -39.35 -10.41
C SER A 49 -26.06 -40.02 -9.13
N GLY A 50 -27.06 -39.37 -8.55
CA GLY A 50 -28.00 -40.15 -7.78
C GLY A 50 -28.76 -39.43 -6.69
N SER A 51 -30.02 -39.10 -7.06
CA SER A 51 -31.27 -39.33 -6.32
C SER A 51 -31.69 -38.50 -5.14
N ASP A 52 -32.75 -37.79 -5.41
CA ASP A 52 -33.91 -37.38 -4.60
C ASP A 52 -33.96 -37.75 -3.12
N ASN A 53 -34.24 -36.79 -2.26
CA ASN A 53 -35.43 -36.87 -1.41
C ASN A 53 -35.82 -35.52 -0.78
N ASN A 54 -37.08 -35.24 -0.99
CA ASN A 54 -38.03 -34.35 -0.41
C ASN A 54 -38.05 -34.41 1.13
N GLY A 55 -38.12 -33.26 1.81
CA GLY A 55 -38.27 -33.19 3.25
C GLY A 55 -38.50 -31.71 3.68
N ASN A 56 -39.73 -31.31 3.59
CA ASN A 56 -40.31 -30.12 4.21
C ASN A 56 -40.11 -30.19 5.73
N ASP A 57 -39.48 -29.21 6.36
CA ASP A 57 -39.98 -28.80 7.66
C ASP A 57 -39.65 -27.34 8.00
N ASN A 58 -40.66 -26.70 8.47
CA ASN A 58 -40.83 -25.34 8.92
C ASN A 58 -40.25 -25.22 10.33
N GLY A 59 -39.30 -24.33 10.52
CA GLY A 59 -38.72 -24.08 11.83
C GLY A 59 -38.17 -22.66 11.94
N ASN A 60 -39.09 -21.74 12.18
CA ASN A 60 -38.82 -20.41 12.67
C ASN A 60 -37.95 -20.56 13.93
N ASN A 61 -36.71 -20.11 13.90
CA ASN A 61 -35.95 -19.86 15.11
C ASN A 61 -35.18 -18.56 14.93
N ASP A 62 -35.87 -17.47 15.25
CA ASP A 62 -35.27 -16.19 15.51
C ASP A 62 -34.35 -16.36 16.75
N ASN A 63 -33.12 -16.68 16.51
CA ASN A 63 -32.07 -16.55 17.51
C ASN A 63 -31.22 -15.32 17.16
N GLU A 64 -31.71 -14.16 17.53
CA GLU A 64 -30.89 -12.96 17.69
C GLU A 64 -29.80 -13.27 18.73
N ASN A 65 -28.72 -13.87 18.28
CA ASN A 65 -27.50 -13.89 19.04
C ASN A 65 -26.81 -12.54 18.81
N ASN A 66 -27.25 -11.54 19.56
CA ASN A 66 -26.56 -10.28 19.75
C ASN A 66 -25.25 -10.51 20.52
N GLY A 67 -24.29 -11.15 19.85
CA GLY A 67 -22.91 -11.11 20.22
C GLY A 67 -22.38 -9.74 19.85
N GLY A 68 -22.22 -8.87 20.86
CA GLY A 68 -21.56 -7.57 20.68
C GLY A 68 -20.16 -7.76 20.16
N GLU A 69 -20.01 -7.90 18.85
CA GLU A 69 -18.78 -7.59 18.16
C GLU A 69 -18.56 -6.09 18.38
N ASN A 70 -17.50 -5.76 19.11
CA ASN A 70 -17.00 -4.41 19.16
C ASN A 70 -16.79 -3.99 17.70
N GLU A 71 -17.73 -3.27 17.11
CA GLU A 71 -17.56 -2.69 15.77
C GLU A 71 -16.33 -1.78 15.84
N ILE A 72 -15.22 -2.29 15.34
CA ILE A 72 -14.01 -1.50 15.20
C ILE A 72 -14.37 -0.34 14.24
N SER A 73 -14.27 0.88 14.75
CA SER A 73 -14.50 2.07 13.93
C SER A 73 -13.70 1.96 12.62
N ARG A 74 -14.38 2.03 11.50
CA ARG A 74 -13.74 2.00 10.17
C ARG A 74 -13.19 3.36 9.77
N THR A 75 -13.43 4.40 10.56
CA THR A 75 -12.92 5.74 10.29
C THR A 75 -11.64 5.96 11.08
N ILE A 76 -10.59 6.36 10.39
CA ILE A 76 -9.29 6.70 10.96
C ILE A 76 -8.90 8.13 10.60
N THR A 77 -8.02 8.70 11.38
CA THR A 77 -7.32 9.96 11.06
C THR A 77 -5.87 9.65 10.70
N ILE A 78 -5.44 10.15 9.56
CA ILE A 78 -4.05 10.14 9.11
C ILE A 78 -3.49 11.54 9.32
N ARG A 79 -2.52 11.67 10.25
CA ARG A 79 -1.91 12.96 10.57
C ARG A 79 -0.51 13.06 9.97
N VAL A 80 -0.25 14.18 9.27
CA VAL A 80 1.02 14.52 8.65
C VAL A 80 1.38 15.94 9.06
N GLY A 81 2.35 16.09 9.97
CA GLY A 81 2.62 17.39 10.59
C GLY A 81 1.38 17.97 11.26
N ASP A 82 0.99 19.18 10.86
CA ASP A 82 -0.21 19.87 11.38
C ASP A 82 -1.49 19.56 10.57
N ARG A 83 -1.43 18.67 9.58
CA ARG A 83 -2.56 18.33 8.72
C ARG A 83 -3.17 16.98 9.13
N ASN A 84 -4.49 16.96 9.18
CA ASN A 84 -5.28 15.75 9.46
C ASN A 84 -6.12 15.41 8.23
N PHE A 85 -6.15 14.12 7.89
CA PHE A 85 -6.94 13.57 6.79
C PHE A 85 -7.81 12.44 7.34
N ALA A 86 -9.10 12.54 7.16
CA ALA A 86 -10.01 11.45 7.44
C ALA A 86 -9.87 10.37 6.35
N ALA A 87 -9.90 9.12 6.77
CA ALA A 87 -9.87 7.98 5.87
C ALA A 87 -10.84 6.90 6.34
N THR A 88 -11.45 6.22 5.37
CA THR A 88 -12.35 5.10 5.61
C THR A 88 -11.63 3.80 5.28
N LEU A 89 -11.60 2.88 6.24
CA LEU A 89 -11.06 1.53 6.08
C LEU A 89 -12.05 0.64 5.33
N GLU A 90 -11.52 -0.29 4.54
CA GLU A 90 -12.32 -1.33 3.90
C GLU A 90 -12.88 -2.32 4.93
N ASP A 91 -13.94 -3.02 4.55
CA ASP A 91 -14.49 -4.10 5.37
C ASP A 91 -13.88 -5.45 4.99
N ASN A 92 -12.60 -5.62 5.30
CA ASN A 92 -11.86 -6.85 5.02
C ASN A 92 -10.91 -7.22 6.17
N ALA A 93 -10.35 -8.42 6.12
CA ALA A 93 -9.46 -8.93 7.16
C ALA A 93 -8.17 -8.09 7.29
N THR A 94 -7.64 -7.58 6.19
CA THR A 94 -6.43 -6.75 6.15
C THR A 94 -6.66 -5.41 6.88
N ALA A 95 -7.77 -4.74 6.57
CA ALA A 95 -8.13 -3.47 7.18
C ALA A 95 -8.40 -3.59 8.67
N ARG A 96 -9.07 -4.67 9.10
CA ARG A 96 -9.27 -4.97 10.53
C ARG A 96 -7.96 -5.24 11.26
N ALA A 97 -7.05 -6.01 10.65
CA ALA A 97 -5.73 -6.27 11.22
C ALA A 97 -4.88 -4.98 11.29
N PHE A 98 -4.93 -4.14 10.24
CA PHE A 98 -4.28 -2.82 10.26
C PHE A 98 -4.85 -1.93 11.37
N ALA A 99 -6.17 -1.87 11.53
CA ALA A 99 -6.84 -1.09 12.57
C ALA A 99 -6.42 -1.52 13.99
N ALA A 100 -6.15 -2.82 14.20
CA ALA A 100 -5.70 -3.34 15.49
C ALA A 100 -4.29 -2.85 15.89
N LEU A 101 -3.49 -2.35 14.95
CA LEU A 101 -2.17 -1.77 15.21
C LEU A 101 -2.23 -0.30 15.65
N LEU A 102 -3.39 0.33 15.55
CA LEU A 102 -3.54 1.76 15.80
C LEU A 102 -3.78 2.06 17.32
N PRO A 103 -3.28 3.18 17.85
CA PRO A 103 -2.58 4.25 17.15
C PRO A 103 -1.13 3.89 16.80
N MET A 104 -0.66 4.33 15.63
CA MET A 104 0.69 4.04 15.16
C MET A 104 1.32 5.29 14.55
N THR A 105 2.56 5.62 14.94
CA THR A 105 3.37 6.67 14.29
C THR A 105 4.60 6.03 13.65
N VAL A 106 4.75 6.25 12.36
CA VAL A 106 5.84 5.66 11.56
C VAL A 106 6.51 6.69 10.68
N THR A 107 7.78 6.45 10.36
CA THR A 107 8.44 7.16 9.26
C THR A 107 8.12 6.44 7.96
N MET A 108 7.43 7.12 7.07
CA MET A 108 7.18 6.62 5.71
C MET A 108 8.25 7.13 4.76
N ASN A 109 8.78 6.25 3.95
CA ASN A 109 9.80 6.54 2.96
C ASN A 109 9.17 6.99 1.65
N GLU A 110 9.86 7.88 0.94
CA GLU A 110 9.48 8.36 -0.38
C GLU A 110 9.80 7.33 -1.46
N MET A 111 8.91 7.15 -2.43
CA MET A 111 9.17 6.38 -3.63
C MET A 111 8.50 7.01 -4.86
N ASN A 112 9.27 7.15 -5.93
CA ASN A 112 8.84 7.52 -7.29
C ASN A 112 8.09 8.85 -7.43
N GLY A 113 7.97 9.68 -6.39
CA GLY A 113 7.21 10.92 -6.44
C GLY A 113 5.69 10.73 -6.46
N ASN A 114 5.18 9.55 -6.07
CA ASN A 114 3.77 9.21 -6.12
C ASN A 114 3.24 8.46 -4.89
N GLU A 115 4.14 7.93 -4.03
CA GLU A 115 3.75 7.13 -2.88
C GLU A 115 4.71 7.28 -1.70
N LYS A 116 4.18 7.05 -0.51
CA LYS A 116 4.93 6.84 0.73
C LYS A 116 4.69 5.42 1.22
N TYR A 117 5.75 4.75 1.68
CA TYR A 117 5.64 3.38 2.17
C TYR A 117 6.33 3.17 3.51
N HIS A 118 5.87 2.17 4.24
CA HIS A 118 6.46 1.70 5.48
C HIS A 118 6.29 0.19 5.63
N TYR A 119 7.35 -0.51 6.04
CA TYR A 119 7.28 -1.94 6.36
C TYR A 119 6.88 -2.14 7.82
N LEU A 120 5.76 -2.80 8.03
CA LEU A 120 5.32 -3.24 9.36
C LEU A 120 6.23 -4.34 9.90
N SER A 121 6.29 -4.49 11.23
CA SER A 121 7.03 -5.56 11.89
C SER A 121 6.37 -6.94 11.75
N GLU A 122 5.10 -6.98 11.36
CA GLU A 122 4.30 -8.20 11.22
C GLU A 122 3.57 -8.23 9.86
N ASN A 123 3.18 -9.43 9.47
CA ASN A 123 2.41 -9.65 8.25
C ASN A 123 0.92 -9.49 8.54
N LEU A 124 0.21 -8.83 7.62
CA LEU A 124 -1.24 -8.73 7.63
C LEU A 124 -1.86 -9.76 6.67
N PRO A 125 -3.12 -10.17 6.89
CA PRO A 125 -3.88 -10.93 5.90
C PRO A 125 -3.89 -10.24 4.54
N THR A 126 -3.89 -11.00 3.47
CA THR A 126 -3.84 -10.47 2.09
C THR A 126 -4.99 -10.99 1.26
N ASP A 127 -5.52 -10.13 0.39
CA ASP A 127 -6.46 -10.43 -0.68
C ASP A 127 -6.03 -9.62 -1.91
N ASN A 128 -5.03 -10.13 -2.60
CA ASN A 128 -4.34 -9.40 -3.65
C ASN A 128 -5.18 -9.27 -4.92
N TYR A 129 -5.30 -8.05 -5.43
CA TYR A 129 -5.92 -7.75 -6.71
C TYR A 129 -5.07 -6.74 -7.49
N ARG A 130 -5.30 -6.62 -8.79
CA ARG A 130 -4.66 -5.61 -9.65
C ARG A 130 -5.61 -4.43 -9.84
N PRO A 131 -5.33 -3.26 -9.24
CA PRO A 131 -6.22 -2.10 -9.34
C PRO A 131 -6.26 -1.50 -10.76
N GLY A 132 -5.24 -1.71 -11.58
CA GLY A 132 -5.06 -1.06 -12.87
C GLY A 132 -4.76 0.42 -12.73
N THR A 133 -5.58 1.17 -12.01
CA THR A 133 -5.38 2.58 -11.66
C THR A 133 -5.33 2.75 -10.15
N ILE A 134 -4.22 3.27 -9.67
CA ILE A 134 -4.05 3.78 -8.30
C ILE A 134 -4.58 5.21 -8.27
N ARG A 135 -5.24 5.60 -7.19
CA ARG A 135 -5.77 6.96 -7.02
C ARG A 135 -5.12 7.66 -5.84
N ASN A 136 -4.98 8.97 -5.96
CA ASN A 136 -4.59 9.82 -4.84
C ASN A 136 -5.49 9.54 -3.61
N GLY A 137 -4.87 9.27 -2.47
CA GLY A 137 -5.54 8.92 -1.22
C GLY A 137 -5.77 7.42 -1.01
N ASP A 138 -5.43 6.55 -1.96
CA ASP A 138 -5.50 5.11 -1.73
C ASP A 138 -4.48 4.68 -0.66
N LEU A 139 -4.93 3.88 0.30
CA LEU A 139 -4.11 3.23 1.33
C LEU A 139 -4.16 1.72 1.10
N MET A 140 -3.01 1.13 0.77
CA MET A 140 -2.94 -0.27 0.34
C MET A 140 -1.80 -1.01 1.03
N LEU A 141 -1.85 -2.33 0.98
CA LEU A 141 -0.79 -3.23 1.38
C LEU A 141 -0.13 -3.82 0.12
N TYR A 142 1.18 -3.65 -0.01
CA TYR A 142 2.00 -4.34 -0.98
C TYR A 142 2.69 -5.54 -0.33
N GLY A 143 2.60 -6.72 -0.95
CA GLY A 143 3.01 -7.96 -0.29
C GLY A 143 2.17 -8.20 0.97
N SER A 144 2.80 -8.58 2.08
CA SER A 144 2.11 -8.89 3.34
C SER A 144 2.35 -7.88 4.48
N ASN A 145 3.31 -6.96 4.34
CA ASN A 145 3.67 -6.04 5.43
C ASN A 145 4.07 -4.63 5.00
N CYS A 146 4.02 -4.30 3.71
CA CYS A 146 4.37 -2.97 3.23
C CYS A 146 3.11 -2.12 3.07
N VAL A 147 2.87 -1.21 4.01
CA VAL A 147 1.78 -0.22 3.92
C VAL A 147 2.20 0.91 3.00
N VAL A 148 1.35 1.23 2.03
CA VAL A 148 1.59 2.26 1.01
C VAL A 148 0.45 3.27 1.01
N LEU A 149 0.80 4.55 1.13
CA LEU A 149 -0.10 5.69 1.00
C LEU A 149 0.21 6.42 -0.30
N PHE A 150 -0.71 6.35 -1.24
CA PHE A 150 -0.58 6.98 -2.54
C PHE A 150 -1.05 8.43 -2.51
N TYR A 151 -0.27 9.34 -3.10
CA TYR A 151 -0.60 10.77 -3.17
C TYR A 151 -0.65 11.34 -4.59
N GLU A 152 -0.54 10.44 -5.60
CA GLU A 152 -0.77 10.74 -7.01
C GLU A 152 -1.66 9.66 -7.65
N THR A 153 -2.25 9.99 -8.80
CA THR A 153 -3.06 9.04 -9.59
C THR A 153 -2.27 8.58 -10.81
N PHE A 154 -2.09 7.26 -10.96
CA PHE A 154 -1.33 6.67 -12.07
C PHE A 154 -1.78 5.24 -12.36
N SER A 155 -1.37 4.70 -13.52
CA SER A 155 -1.61 3.30 -13.87
C SER A 155 -0.55 2.39 -13.24
N SER A 156 -0.98 1.25 -12.68
CA SER A 156 -0.09 0.26 -12.08
C SER A 156 -0.46 -1.15 -12.51
N SER A 157 0.55 -1.98 -12.79
CA SER A 157 0.41 -3.41 -13.05
C SER A 157 0.65 -4.27 -11.81
N TYR A 158 1.06 -3.68 -10.71
CA TYR A 158 1.31 -4.38 -9.45
C TYR A 158 0.02 -4.82 -8.77
N SER A 159 0.15 -5.84 -7.92
CA SER A 159 -0.96 -6.32 -7.08
C SER A 159 -0.82 -5.78 -5.67
N TYR A 160 -1.95 -5.42 -5.09
CA TYR A 160 -2.08 -4.88 -3.73
C TYR A 160 -3.29 -5.48 -3.04
N THR A 161 -3.35 -5.37 -1.72
CA THR A 161 -4.58 -5.55 -0.95
C THR A 161 -5.07 -4.20 -0.44
N ARG A 162 -6.36 -3.92 -0.53
CA ARG A 162 -6.93 -2.66 -0.03
C ARG A 162 -6.93 -2.64 1.49
N ILE A 163 -6.46 -1.53 2.06
CA ILE A 163 -6.63 -1.22 3.49
C ILE A 163 -7.75 -0.18 3.66
N GLY A 164 -7.75 0.84 2.82
CA GLY A 164 -8.73 1.92 2.90
C GLY A 164 -8.42 3.05 1.92
N ARG A 165 -9.04 4.20 2.17
CA ARG A 165 -8.89 5.38 1.33
C ARG A 165 -9.17 6.65 2.11
N LEU A 166 -8.46 7.74 1.79
CA LEU A 166 -8.79 9.08 2.26
C LEU A 166 -10.13 9.55 1.70
N ASP A 167 -10.96 10.12 2.55
CA ASP A 167 -12.26 10.67 2.14
C ASP A 167 -12.07 11.92 1.28
N ASN A 168 -11.05 12.72 1.61
CA ASN A 168 -10.63 13.88 0.83
C ASN A 168 -9.10 13.99 0.80
N PRO A 169 -8.43 13.62 -0.32
CA PRO A 169 -6.98 13.68 -0.44
C PRO A 169 -6.43 15.07 -0.82
N SER A 170 -7.27 16.11 -0.85
CA SER A 170 -6.83 17.46 -1.20
C SER A 170 -5.73 17.96 -0.27
N GLY A 171 -4.58 18.32 -0.86
CA GLY A 171 -3.41 18.79 -0.13
C GLY A 171 -2.54 17.69 0.49
N LEU A 172 -2.83 16.40 0.25
CA LEU A 172 -2.04 15.28 0.76
C LEU A 172 -0.60 15.32 0.25
N ALA A 173 -0.40 15.46 -1.06
CA ALA A 173 0.93 15.54 -1.67
C ALA A 173 1.78 16.69 -1.07
N SER A 174 1.15 17.84 -0.83
CA SER A 174 1.83 18.99 -0.19
C SER A 174 2.20 18.71 1.27
N ALA A 175 1.36 18.01 2.03
CA ALA A 175 1.63 17.65 3.42
C ALA A 175 2.75 16.61 3.52
N LEU A 176 2.74 15.60 2.67
CA LEU A 176 3.74 14.53 2.63
C LEU A 176 5.12 15.02 2.16
N GLY A 177 5.16 16.03 1.29
CA GLY A 177 6.42 16.58 0.76
C GLY A 177 7.22 15.56 -0.05
N ARG A 178 8.48 15.92 -0.39
CA ARG A 178 9.33 15.12 -1.29
C ARG A 178 10.26 14.12 -0.59
N GLY A 179 10.41 14.18 0.72
CA GLY A 179 11.29 13.31 1.48
C GLY A 179 10.52 12.30 2.33
N ASN A 180 11.26 11.60 3.18
CA ASN A 180 10.66 10.77 4.21
C ASN A 180 9.88 11.66 5.20
N VAL A 181 8.79 11.14 5.72
CA VAL A 181 7.88 11.92 6.57
C VAL A 181 7.32 11.08 7.70
N SER A 182 7.13 11.69 8.87
CA SER A 182 6.43 11.05 9.98
C SER A 182 4.93 11.14 9.76
N VAL A 183 4.26 9.99 9.82
CA VAL A 183 2.81 9.86 9.66
C VAL A 183 2.25 9.13 10.88
N THR A 184 1.17 9.66 11.44
CA THR A 184 0.44 9.03 12.54
C THR A 184 -0.91 8.57 12.01
N PHE A 185 -1.26 7.32 12.29
CA PHE A 185 -2.55 6.70 12.02
C PHE A 185 -3.28 6.51 13.35
N GLU A 186 -4.50 7.01 13.46
CA GLU A 186 -5.29 6.97 14.69
C GLU A 186 -6.72 6.51 14.39
N ILE A 187 -7.28 5.61 15.20
CA ILE A 187 -8.69 5.24 15.10
C ILE A 187 -9.55 6.36 15.68
N ASN A 188 -10.57 6.75 14.94
CA ASN A 188 -11.57 7.68 15.47
C ASN A 188 -12.48 6.92 16.41
N LYS A 189 -12.45 7.26 17.72
CA LYS A 189 -13.40 6.72 18.68
C LYS A 189 -14.80 7.19 18.31
N THR A 190 -15.71 6.26 18.15
CA THR A 190 -17.14 6.59 18.11
C THR A 190 -17.52 7.04 19.52
N ASP A 191 -17.79 8.32 19.71
CA ASP A 191 -18.36 8.81 20.97
C ASP A 191 -19.76 8.20 21.10
N ASN A 192 -19.91 7.29 22.08
CA ASN A 192 -21.19 6.73 22.50
C ASN A 192 -21.88 7.70 23.47
#